data_8e4301330197b296185d20d4f7ece00d
#
_entry.id   8e4301330197b296185d20d4f7ece00d
#
_cell.length_a   1.000
_cell.length_b   1.000
_cell.length_c   1.000
_cell.angle_alpha   90.00
_cell.angle_beta   90.00
_cell.angle_gamma   90.00
#
_symmetry.space_group_name_H-M   'P 1'
#
loop_
_entity.id
_entity.type
_entity.pdbx_description
1 polymer ?
#
loop_
_entity_poly.entity_id
_entity_poly.type
_entity_poly.pdbx_seq_one_letter_code
_entity_poly.pdbx_strand_id
1 'polypeptide(L)'
;MLKGWANLPVNPLTDSDYNLFDMKHDNNKELLPLVDEEGHVVGSATRGECHDGMSMLLHPVVHLHVFNERGEVYVQHRPEWKTVQPGKWDTAVGGHVDCGETVEAALAREAREEIGLSQFTPEFMCRYVHQSAVERELVYVYRTTTDAPLAPSEELDGGRFMTLDELWQHMGHGFFTPNFEAEWKRVFGDE
;
A
#
# COMPACT_ATOMS: atom_id res chain seq x y z
N MET A 1 27.39 29.04 -42.06
CA MET A 1 25.92 29.25 -41.93
C MET A 1 25.39 28.24 -40.93
N LEU A 2 25.23 28.68 -39.70
CA LEU A 2 24.65 27.85 -38.62
C LEU A 2 23.16 28.18 -38.59
N LYS A 3 22.32 27.17 -38.88
CA LYS A 3 20.86 27.30 -38.80
C LYS A 3 20.42 27.14 -37.33
N GLY A 4 19.63 28.12 -36.88
CA GLY A 4 19.15 28.24 -35.53
C GLY A 4 18.23 27.10 -35.12
N TRP A 5 18.31 26.77 -33.84
CA TRP A 5 17.34 25.94 -33.13
C TRP A 5 16.14 26.81 -32.81
N ALA A 6 15.00 26.44 -33.39
CA ALA A 6 13.74 27.11 -33.09
C ALA A 6 13.32 26.70 -31.65
N ASN A 7 13.09 27.73 -30.83
CA ASN A 7 12.43 27.58 -29.52
C ASN A 7 11.00 27.08 -29.76
N LEU A 8 10.72 25.85 -29.40
CA LEU A 8 9.36 25.37 -29.24
C LEU A 8 8.77 26.02 -27.97
N PRO A 9 7.56 26.57 -28.00
CA PRO A 9 6.93 27.10 -26.81
C PRO A 9 6.63 25.96 -25.84
N VAL A 10 7.22 26.03 -24.66
CA VAL A 10 6.81 25.19 -23.52
C VAL A 10 5.46 25.73 -23.08
N ASN A 11 4.39 24.97 -23.30
CA ASN A 11 3.11 25.30 -22.69
C ASN A 11 3.28 25.21 -21.17
N PRO A 12 2.90 26.24 -20.40
CA PRO A 12 2.88 26.14 -18.96
C PRO A 12 1.87 25.05 -18.55
N LEU A 13 2.28 24.18 -17.62
CA LEU A 13 1.43 23.16 -17.04
C LEU A 13 0.16 23.82 -16.48
N THR A 14 -0.99 23.22 -16.70
CA THR A 14 -2.27 23.71 -16.19
C THR A 14 -2.47 23.22 -14.76
N ASP A 15 -3.41 23.83 -14.00
CA ASP A 15 -3.75 23.36 -12.65
C ASP A 15 -4.22 21.90 -12.63
N SER A 16 -4.76 21.39 -13.75
CA SER A 16 -5.10 19.98 -13.93
C SER A 16 -3.87 19.08 -14.07
N ASP A 17 -2.78 19.59 -14.69
CA ASP A 17 -1.53 18.86 -14.83
C ASP A 17 -0.80 18.75 -13.49
N TYR A 18 -0.88 19.80 -12.65
CA TYR A 18 -0.37 19.75 -11.27
C TYR A 18 -1.15 18.78 -10.40
N ASN A 19 -2.49 18.72 -10.51
CA ASN A 19 -3.32 17.76 -9.79
C ASN A 19 -3.04 16.30 -10.22
N LEU A 20 -2.82 16.04 -11.52
CA LEU A 20 -2.47 14.72 -12.02
C LEU A 20 -1.06 14.27 -11.58
N PHE A 21 -0.14 15.23 -11.42
CA PHE A 21 1.23 14.94 -10.96
C PHE A 21 1.28 14.68 -9.46
N ASP A 22 0.44 15.36 -8.67
CA ASP A 22 0.29 15.15 -7.21
C ASP A 22 -0.43 13.81 -6.90
N MET A 23 -1.34 13.36 -7.77
CA MET A 23 -2.03 12.08 -7.60
C MET A 23 -1.13 10.86 -7.89
N LYS A 24 0.01 11.03 -8.56
CA LYS A 24 0.95 9.94 -8.89
C LYS A 24 2.13 9.80 -7.93
N HIS A 25 2.24 10.66 -6.93
CA HIS A 25 3.37 10.66 -6.00
C HIS A 25 2.86 10.67 -4.56
N ASP A 26 3.54 9.92 -3.70
CA ASP A 26 3.26 9.88 -2.28
C ASP A 26 3.25 11.30 -1.69
N ASN A 27 2.13 11.71 -1.08
CA ASN A 27 1.97 13.05 -0.51
C ASN A 27 2.71 13.16 0.83
N ASN A 28 3.97 13.59 0.78
CA ASN A 28 4.80 13.75 1.99
C ASN A 28 4.26 14.75 3.03
N LYS A 29 3.26 15.58 2.69
CA LYS A 29 2.62 16.55 3.60
C LYS A 29 1.35 16.02 4.26
N GLU A 30 0.87 14.87 3.86
CA GLU A 30 -0.24 14.18 4.50
C GLU A 30 0.05 13.97 5.98
N LEU A 31 -0.96 14.24 6.84
CA LEU A 31 -0.83 14.04 8.28
C LEU A 31 -1.33 12.66 8.67
N LEU A 32 -0.44 11.89 9.28
CA LEU A 32 -0.72 10.57 9.82
C LEU A 32 -0.81 10.64 11.34
N PRO A 33 -1.72 9.90 11.98
CA PRO A 33 -1.73 9.78 13.43
C PRO A 33 -0.51 8.97 13.89
N LEU A 34 0.09 9.39 15.01
CA LEU A 34 1.09 8.59 15.71
C LEU A 34 0.41 7.81 16.82
N VAL A 35 0.82 6.57 16.99
CA VAL A 35 0.22 5.65 17.96
C VAL A 35 1.28 5.03 18.89
N ASP A 36 0.82 4.54 20.05
CA ASP A 36 1.60 3.59 20.85
C ASP A 36 1.41 2.14 20.30
N GLU A 37 2.11 1.17 20.89
CA GLU A 37 2.01 -0.23 20.44
C GLU A 37 0.64 -0.86 20.77
N GLU A 38 -0.14 -0.25 21.63
CA GLU A 38 -1.52 -0.59 21.96
C GLU A 38 -2.52 -0.01 20.94
N GLY A 39 -2.08 0.95 20.08
CA GLY A 39 -2.88 1.58 19.05
C GLY A 39 -3.60 2.86 19.52
N HIS A 40 -3.25 3.39 20.68
CA HIS A 40 -3.80 4.68 21.15
C HIS A 40 -3.09 5.82 20.46
N VAL A 41 -3.84 6.80 19.96
CA VAL A 41 -3.28 7.98 19.31
C VAL A 41 -2.54 8.84 20.34
N VAL A 42 -1.27 9.11 20.07
CA VAL A 42 -0.36 9.91 20.93
C VAL A 42 0.08 11.23 20.28
N GLY A 43 -0.22 11.44 19.01
CA GLY A 43 0.14 12.64 18.26
C GLY A 43 -0.15 12.52 16.79
N SER A 44 0.51 13.35 15.98
CA SER A 44 0.50 13.25 14.52
C SER A 44 1.82 13.77 13.95
N ALA A 45 2.19 13.29 12.78
CA ALA A 45 3.33 13.75 12.00
C ALA A 45 3.00 13.70 10.51
N THR A 46 3.82 14.33 9.70
CA THR A 46 3.68 14.21 8.24
C THR A 46 4.15 12.83 7.76
N ARG A 47 3.58 12.36 6.66
CA ARG A 47 4.01 11.13 5.98
C ARG A 47 5.52 11.15 5.72
N GLY A 48 6.07 12.30 5.28
CA GLY A 48 7.50 12.44 5.05
C GLY A 48 8.35 12.23 6.31
N GLU A 49 7.88 12.64 7.50
CA GLU A 49 8.56 12.39 8.78
C GLU A 49 8.43 10.92 9.21
N CYS A 50 7.29 10.29 8.94
CA CYS A 50 7.09 8.88 9.25
C CYS A 50 7.97 7.93 8.40
N HIS A 51 8.39 8.38 7.20
CA HIS A 51 9.15 7.59 6.22
C HIS A 51 10.58 8.15 5.97
N ASP A 52 11.15 8.90 6.91
CA ASP A 52 12.44 9.58 6.75
C ASP A 52 13.66 8.68 7.02
N GLY A 53 13.44 7.46 7.48
CA GLY A 53 14.50 6.52 7.86
C GLY A 53 15.27 6.90 9.13
N MET A 54 14.81 7.91 9.88
CA MET A 54 15.48 8.41 11.08
C MET A 54 14.56 8.46 12.29
N SER A 55 13.37 9.04 12.12
CA SER A 55 12.43 9.32 13.22
C SER A 55 11.75 8.07 13.75
N MET A 56 11.58 7.04 12.94
CA MET A 56 10.93 5.76 13.27
C MET A 56 9.63 5.95 14.05
N LEU A 57 8.82 6.92 13.60
CA LEU A 57 7.55 7.28 14.21
C LEU A 57 6.52 6.17 13.91
N LEU A 58 5.94 5.60 14.99
CA LEU A 58 4.96 4.53 14.86
C LEU A 58 3.61 5.12 14.40
N HIS A 59 3.15 4.70 13.23
CA HIS A 59 1.88 5.11 12.64
C HIS A 59 1.08 3.88 12.18
N PRO A 60 -0.27 3.94 12.21
CA PRO A 60 -1.10 2.78 11.89
C PRO A 60 -1.31 2.63 10.40
N VAL A 61 -1.28 1.37 9.93
CA VAL A 61 -1.61 0.97 8.58
C VAL A 61 -2.56 -0.21 8.58
N VAL A 62 -3.31 -0.39 7.51
CA VAL A 62 -4.21 -1.53 7.30
C VAL A 62 -3.71 -2.37 6.14
N HIS A 63 -3.74 -3.69 6.30
CA HIS A 63 -3.49 -4.66 5.25
C HIS A 63 -4.71 -5.56 5.06
N LEU A 64 -5.06 -5.86 3.81
CA LEU A 64 -6.13 -6.80 3.48
C LEU A 64 -5.63 -7.88 2.53
N HIS A 65 -5.66 -9.13 2.98
CA HIS A 65 -5.52 -10.30 2.11
C HIS A 65 -6.88 -10.67 1.52
N VAL A 66 -6.98 -10.69 0.21
CA VAL A 66 -8.21 -11.04 -0.50
C VAL A 66 -8.06 -12.42 -1.14
N PHE A 67 -8.94 -13.34 -0.77
CA PHE A 67 -9.03 -14.67 -1.37
C PHE A 67 -10.26 -14.75 -2.27
N ASN A 68 -10.22 -15.61 -3.28
CA ASN A 68 -11.41 -16.04 -3.98
C ASN A 68 -11.90 -17.39 -3.43
N GLU A 69 -13.08 -17.85 -3.88
CA GLU A 69 -13.64 -19.12 -3.43
C GLU A 69 -12.83 -20.35 -3.87
N ARG A 70 -11.88 -20.20 -4.80
CA ARG A 70 -10.93 -21.26 -5.17
C ARG A 70 -9.73 -21.34 -4.23
N GLY A 71 -9.63 -20.42 -3.26
CA GLY A 71 -8.49 -20.33 -2.33
C GLY A 71 -7.25 -19.67 -2.94
N GLU A 72 -7.37 -19.00 -4.09
CA GLU A 72 -6.31 -18.18 -4.66
C GLU A 72 -6.28 -16.84 -3.95
N VAL A 73 -5.09 -16.28 -3.73
CA VAL A 73 -4.88 -14.98 -3.09
C VAL A 73 -4.62 -13.89 -4.15
N TYR A 74 -5.26 -12.73 -3.97
CA TYR A 74 -4.99 -11.57 -4.80
C TYR A 74 -3.74 -10.85 -4.31
N VAL A 75 -2.85 -10.53 -5.24
CA VAL A 75 -1.64 -9.75 -4.99
C VAL A 75 -1.60 -8.56 -5.95
N GLN A 76 -1.23 -7.38 -5.43
CA GLN A 76 -1.07 -6.16 -6.22
C GLN A 76 0.37 -6.03 -6.72
N HIS A 77 0.54 -5.39 -7.88
CA HIS A 77 1.85 -5.02 -8.42
C HIS A 77 2.14 -3.55 -8.14
N ARG A 78 3.19 -3.29 -7.37
CA ARG A 78 3.62 -1.93 -7.01
C ARG A 78 4.29 -1.26 -8.20
N PRO A 79 3.92 -0.01 -8.53
CA PRO A 79 4.55 0.73 -9.63
C PRO A 79 6.04 0.99 -9.39
N GLU A 80 6.78 1.12 -10.47
CA GLU A 80 8.23 1.45 -10.43
C GLU A 80 8.52 2.84 -9.86
N TRP A 81 7.54 3.74 -9.81
CA TRP A 81 7.71 5.08 -9.24
C TRP A 81 7.55 5.14 -7.71
N LYS A 82 7.04 4.09 -7.07
CA LYS A 82 6.92 4.04 -5.59
C LYS A 82 8.30 4.12 -4.94
N THR A 83 8.42 4.92 -3.88
CA THR A 83 9.68 5.15 -3.17
C THR A 83 10.13 3.90 -2.40
N VAL A 84 9.18 3.15 -1.87
CA VAL A 84 9.44 1.94 -1.07
C VAL A 84 9.09 0.71 -1.90
N GLN A 85 10.05 -0.22 -2.08
CA GLN A 85 9.89 -1.51 -2.78
C GLN A 85 9.23 -1.40 -4.17
N PRO A 86 9.77 -0.57 -5.10
CA PRO A 86 9.24 -0.43 -6.46
C PRO A 86 9.23 -1.76 -7.22
N GLY A 87 8.23 -1.98 -8.09
CA GLY A 87 8.13 -3.13 -8.98
C GLY A 87 7.95 -4.48 -8.29
N LYS A 88 7.64 -4.49 -6.99
CA LYS A 88 7.38 -5.71 -6.21
C LYS A 88 5.89 -6.05 -6.18
N TRP A 89 5.59 -7.31 -5.91
CA TRP A 89 4.25 -7.75 -5.59
C TRP A 89 4.00 -7.68 -4.08
N ASP A 90 2.78 -7.35 -3.69
CA ASP A 90 2.43 -7.06 -2.30
C ASP A 90 1.01 -7.53 -1.95
N THR A 91 0.62 -7.33 -0.70
CA THR A 91 -0.73 -7.56 -0.17
C THR A 91 -1.77 -6.85 -1.05
N ALA A 92 -2.97 -7.44 -1.17
CA ALA A 92 -4.03 -6.92 -2.03
C ALA A 92 -4.36 -5.44 -1.79
N VAL A 93 -4.34 -5.02 -0.51
CA VAL A 93 -4.54 -3.63 -0.07
C VAL A 93 -3.57 -3.30 1.04
N GLY A 94 -2.93 -2.14 0.97
CA GLY A 94 -2.05 -1.64 2.02
C GLY A 94 -2.05 -0.11 2.07
N GLY A 95 -2.63 0.46 3.12
CA GLY A 95 -2.76 1.91 3.24
C GLY A 95 -2.72 2.44 4.66
N HIS A 96 -2.54 3.76 4.78
CA HIS A 96 -2.48 4.45 6.06
C HIS A 96 -3.87 4.69 6.64
N VAL A 97 -3.92 4.79 7.96
CA VAL A 97 -5.10 5.29 8.66
C VAL A 97 -4.98 6.81 8.77
N ASP A 98 -5.99 7.55 8.31
CA ASP A 98 -5.99 9.01 8.35
C ASP A 98 -6.23 9.56 9.77
N CYS A 99 -5.81 10.81 10.01
CA CYS A 99 -6.09 11.48 11.26
C CYS A 99 -7.61 11.59 11.52
N GLY A 100 -8.08 10.98 12.60
CA GLY A 100 -9.50 10.94 12.98
C GLY A 100 -10.31 9.83 12.35
N GLU A 101 -9.70 8.99 11.53
CA GLU A 101 -10.30 7.80 10.94
C GLU A 101 -10.19 6.60 11.88
N THR A 102 -11.13 5.66 11.82
CA THR A 102 -10.97 4.35 12.48
C THR A 102 -10.26 3.38 11.55
N VAL A 103 -9.64 2.36 12.12
CA VAL A 103 -8.95 1.29 11.36
C VAL A 103 -9.89 0.62 10.35
N GLU A 104 -11.14 0.37 10.74
CA GLU A 104 -12.14 -0.26 9.86
C GLU A 104 -12.59 0.69 8.73
N ALA A 105 -12.67 2.00 9.00
CA ALA A 105 -12.98 2.99 7.96
C ALA A 105 -11.84 3.11 6.96
N ALA A 106 -10.58 3.16 7.42
CA ALA A 106 -9.40 3.14 6.58
C ALA A 106 -9.36 1.89 5.70
N LEU A 107 -9.58 0.71 6.28
CA LEU A 107 -9.64 -0.55 5.54
C LEU A 107 -10.68 -0.51 4.41
N ALA A 108 -11.88 -0.01 4.69
CA ALA A 108 -12.95 0.09 3.68
C ALA A 108 -12.66 1.13 2.60
N ARG A 109 -12.02 2.25 2.96
CA ARG A 109 -11.59 3.30 2.04
C ARG A 109 -10.51 2.77 1.11
N GLU A 110 -9.42 2.22 1.65
CA GLU A 110 -8.29 1.70 0.89
C GLU A 110 -8.69 0.54 -0.03
N ALA A 111 -9.52 -0.39 0.43
CA ALA A 111 -10.03 -1.49 -0.41
C ALA A 111 -10.82 -0.98 -1.62
N ARG A 112 -11.61 0.10 -1.44
CA ARG A 112 -12.34 0.74 -2.53
C ARG A 112 -11.41 1.50 -3.47
N GLU A 113 -10.43 2.23 -2.93
CA GLU A 113 -9.53 3.12 -3.67
C GLU A 113 -8.49 2.33 -4.45
N GLU A 114 -7.86 1.32 -3.86
CA GLU A 114 -6.81 0.54 -4.51
C GLU A 114 -7.34 -0.53 -5.47
N ILE A 115 -8.38 -1.27 -5.10
CA ILE A 115 -8.86 -2.44 -5.86
C ILE A 115 -10.35 -2.44 -6.21
N GLY A 116 -11.07 -1.32 -5.97
CA GLY A 116 -12.49 -1.18 -6.28
C GLY A 116 -13.43 -2.03 -5.42
N LEU A 117 -12.95 -2.63 -4.32
CA LEU A 117 -13.74 -3.51 -3.46
C LEU A 117 -14.51 -2.70 -2.41
N SER A 118 -15.83 -2.49 -2.66
CA SER A 118 -16.68 -1.66 -1.79
C SER A 118 -17.53 -2.46 -0.80
N GLN A 119 -17.77 -3.75 -1.04
CA GLN A 119 -18.60 -4.61 -0.18
C GLN A 119 -17.87 -5.91 0.11
N PHE A 120 -17.47 -6.11 1.35
CA PHE A 120 -16.82 -7.30 1.83
C PHE A 120 -17.00 -7.43 3.35
N THR A 121 -16.71 -8.62 3.88
CA THR A 121 -16.73 -8.88 5.32
C THR A 121 -15.29 -9.12 5.77
N PRO A 122 -14.65 -8.14 6.43
CA PRO A 122 -13.29 -8.31 6.91
C PRO A 122 -13.25 -9.22 8.14
N GLU A 123 -12.29 -10.14 8.17
CA GLU A 123 -11.92 -10.93 9.33
C GLU A 123 -10.57 -10.43 9.85
N PHE A 124 -10.54 -9.95 11.10
CA PHE A 124 -9.30 -9.53 11.75
C PHE A 124 -8.40 -10.73 12.03
N MET A 125 -7.14 -10.67 11.59
CA MET A 125 -6.18 -11.74 11.77
C MET A 125 -5.21 -11.47 12.90
N CYS A 126 -4.49 -10.37 12.85
CA CYS A 126 -3.54 -9.97 13.89
C CYS A 126 -3.18 -8.49 13.78
N ARG A 127 -2.45 -8.02 14.79
CA ARG A 127 -1.78 -6.72 14.79
C ARG A 127 -0.32 -6.93 15.18
N TYR A 128 0.59 -6.24 14.50
CA TYR A 128 2.02 -6.30 14.81
C TYR A 128 2.74 -5.01 14.45
N VAL A 129 3.89 -4.77 15.06
CA VAL A 129 4.78 -3.69 14.66
C VAL A 129 5.71 -4.19 13.55
N HIS A 130 5.63 -3.56 12.39
CA HIS A 130 6.63 -3.67 11.33
C HIS A 130 7.67 -2.58 11.48
N GLN A 131 8.93 -2.90 11.24
CA GLN A 131 10.00 -1.92 11.16
C GLN A 131 10.95 -2.26 10.02
N SER A 132 11.13 -1.30 9.13
CA SER A 132 12.10 -1.35 8.05
C SER A 132 13.25 -0.37 8.29
N ALA A 133 14.10 -0.14 7.28
CA ALA A 133 15.13 0.88 7.32
C ALA A 133 14.57 2.31 7.23
N VAL A 134 13.33 2.48 6.79
CA VAL A 134 12.76 3.80 6.47
C VAL A 134 11.52 4.15 7.27
N GLU A 135 10.84 3.19 7.90
CA GLU A 135 9.53 3.37 8.55
C GLU A 135 9.29 2.42 9.70
N ARG A 136 8.35 2.77 10.56
CA ARG A 136 7.84 1.91 11.64
C ARG A 136 6.32 1.99 11.70
N GLU A 137 5.65 0.87 11.45
CA GLU A 137 4.20 0.78 11.26
C GLU A 137 3.55 -0.13 12.29
N LEU A 138 2.37 0.25 12.78
CA LEU A 138 1.47 -0.63 13.51
C LEU A 138 0.48 -1.21 12.50
N VAL A 139 0.76 -2.41 12.02
CA VAL A 139 0.00 -3.06 10.95
C VAL A 139 -1.20 -3.80 11.52
N TYR A 140 -2.40 -3.48 11.02
CA TYR A 140 -3.64 -4.19 11.29
C TYR A 140 -3.98 -5.08 10.09
N VAL A 141 -3.88 -6.38 10.27
CA VAL A 141 -4.04 -7.36 9.18
C VAL A 141 -5.43 -7.95 9.19
N TYR A 142 -6.07 -7.90 8.04
CA TYR A 142 -7.38 -8.48 7.77
C TYR A 142 -7.33 -9.44 6.59
N ARG A 143 -8.30 -10.34 6.53
CA ARG A 143 -8.58 -11.12 5.33
C ARG A 143 -10.05 -11.04 4.96
N THR A 144 -10.35 -11.34 3.70
CA THR A 144 -11.72 -11.56 3.19
C THR A 144 -11.72 -12.57 2.08
N THR A 145 -12.88 -13.19 1.82
CA THR A 145 -13.09 -14.04 0.64
C THR A 145 -14.19 -13.44 -0.21
N THR A 146 -13.93 -13.27 -1.50
CA THR A 146 -14.90 -12.72 -2.46
C THR A 146 -14.58 -13.15 -3.89
N ASP A 147 -15.61 -13.39 -4.69
CA ASP A 147 -15.53 -13.53 -6.15
C ASP A 147 -15.96 -12.25 -6.88
N ALA A 148 -16.16 -11.14 -6.14
CA ALA A 148 -16.43 -9.84 -6.77
C ALA A 148 -15.26 -9.45 -7.70
N PRO A 149 -15.55 -8.84 -8.86
CA PRO A 149 -14.50 -8.35 -9.74
C PRO A 149 -13.68 -7.26 -9.03
N LEU A 150 -12.35 -7.40 -9.07
CA LEU A 150 -11.42 -6.41 -8.53
C LEU A 150 -10.91 -5.53 -9.68
N ALA A 151 -10.79 -4.24 -9.42
CA ALA A 151 -10.34 -3.24 -10.38
C ALA A 151 -9.19 -2.42 -9.78
N PRO A 152 -7.92 -2.80 -10.03
CA PRO A 152 -6.78 -2.01 -9.58
C PRO A 152 -6.87 -0.57 -10.06
N SER A 153 -6.60 0.38 -9.17
CA SER A 153 -6.55 1.81 -9.51
C SER A 153 -5.29 2.17 -10.28
N GLU A 154 -5.19 3.43 -10.73
CA GLU A 154 -3.99 3.96 -11.39
C GLU A 154 -2.77 4.10 -10.44
N GLU A 155 -2.98 3.93 -9.13
CA GLU A 155 -1.90 3.88 -8.13
C GLU A 155 -1.14 2.56 -8.10
N LEU A 156 -1.64 1.56 -8.82
CA LEU A 156 -1.07 0.22 -8.93
C LEU A 156 -0.75 -0.11 -10.40
N ASP A 157 0.28 -0.89 -10.63
CA ASP A 157 0.56 -1.47 -11.95
C ASP A 157 -0.24 -2.77 -12.19
N GLY A 158 -1.44 -2.85 -11.58
CA GLY A 158 -2.33 -3.99 -11.70
C GLY A 158 -2.27 -4.92 -10.50
N GLY A 159 -2.85 -6.10 -10.68
CA GLY A 159 -2.91 -7.15 -9.67
C GLY A 159 -3.53 -8.41 -10.27
N ARG A 160 -3.37 -9.53 -9.59
CA ARG A 160 -3.92 -10.81 -10.04
C ARG A 160 -4.13 -11.79 -8.90
N PHE A 161 -5.02 -12.73 -9.10
CA PHE A 161 -5.08 -13.92 -8.26
C PHE A 161 -3.91 -14.87 -8.55
N MET A 162 -3.40 -15.48 -7.50
CA MET A 162 -2.27 -16.41 -7.51
C MET A 162 -2.62 -17.62 -6.65
N THR A 163 -2.33 -18.83 -7.12
CA THR A 163 -2.48 -20.04 -6.32
C THR A 163 -1.45 -20.04 -5.18
N LEU A 164 -1.72 -20.77 -4.10
CA LEU A 164 -0.76 -20.89 -2.99
C LEU A 164 0.54 -21.58 -3.44
N ASP A 165 0.47 -22.56 -4.33
CA ASP A 165 1.66 -23.22 -4.90
C ASP A 165 2.54 -22.21 -5.68
N GLU A 166 1.92 -21.34 -6.48
CA GLU A 166 2.62 -20.28 -7.21
C GLU A 166 3.24 -19.25 -6.25
N LEU A 167 2.49 -18.85 -5.21
CA LEU A 167 2.98 -17.94 -4.18
C LEU A 167 4.25 -18.50 -3.51
N TRP A 168 4.21 -19.76 -3.08
CA TRP A 168 5.36 -20.41 -2.45
C TRP A 168 6.56 -20.56 -3.37
N GLN A 169 6.35 -20.75 -4.69
CA GLN A 169 7.45 -20.77 -5.67
C GLN A 169 8.18 -19.42 -5.77
N HIS A 170 7.50 -18.31 -5.45
CA HIS A 170 8.07 -16.97 -5.52
C HIS A 170 8.62 -16.45 -4.16
N MET A 171 8.21 -17.06 -3.04
CA MET A 171 8.66 -16.67 -1.70
C MET A 171 10.17 -16.80 -1.54
N GLY A 172 10.82 -15.76 -0.98
CA GLY A 172 12.26 -15.73 -0.75
C GLY A 172 13.11 -15.43 -1.99
N HIS A 173 12.50 -15.18 -3.14
CA HIS A 173 13.19 -14.91 -4.41
C HIS A 173 13.14 -13.43 -4.83
N GLY A 174 12.71 -12.55 -3.92
CA GLY A 174 12.64 -11.11 -4.17
C GLY A 174 11.51 -10.68 -5.10
N PHE A 175 10.54 -11.53 -5.35
CA PHE A 175 9.34 -11.25 -6.12
C PHE A 175 8.36 -10.40 -5.30
N PHE A 176 8.14 -10.77 -4.04
CA PHE A 176 7.31 -10.04 -3.10
C PHE A 176 8.09 -8.99 -2.33
N THR A 177 7.37 -8.05 -1.70
CA THR A 177 7.97 -7.16 -0.70
C THR A 177 8.41 -7.97 0.52
N PRO A 178 9.49 -7.57 1.22
CA PRO A 178 9.89 -8.26 2.44
C PRO A 178 8.81 -8.25 3.52
N ASN A 179 7.98 -7.19 3.57
CA ASN A 179 6.87 -7.09 4.51
C ASN A 179 5.80 -8.15 4.21
N PHE A 180 5.38 -8.28 2.94
CA PHE A 180 4.45 -9.33 2.52
C PHE A 180 4.94 -10.72 2.92
N GLU A 181 6.21 -11.06 2.62
CA GLU A 181 6.76 -12.38 2.94
C GLU A 181 6.78 -12.67 4.45
N ALA A 182 7.15 -11.67 5.26
CA ALA A 182 7.17 -11.79 6.71
C ALA A 182 5.75 -11.89 7.30
N GLU A 183 4.81 -11.06 6.79
CA GLU A 183 3.42 -11.06 7.20
C GLU A 183 2.72 -12.38 6.82
N TRP A 184 2.94 -12.85 5.58
CA TRP A 184 2.35 -14.12 5.13
C TRP A 184 2.70 -15.27 6.07
N LYS A 185 3.99 -15.43 6.39
CA LYS A 185 4.45 -16.45 7.33
C LYS A 185 3.86 -16.29 8.72
N ARG A 186 3.72 -15.07 9.21
CA ARG A 186 3.13 -14.76 10.52
C ARG A 186 1.66 -15.14 10.59
N VAL A 187 0.90 -14.88 9.53
CA VAL A 187 -0.57 -15.01 9.51
C VAL A 187 -1.02 -16.39 9.07
N PHE A 188 -0.36 -16.97 8.07
CA PHE A 188 -0.77 -18.21 7.41
C PHE A 188 0.19 -19.37 7.63
N GLY A 189 1.35 -19.12 8.23
CA GLY A 189 2.36 -20.14 8.49
C GLY A 189 3.34 -20.37 7.33
N ASP A 190 4.17 -21.39 7.49
CA ASP A 190 5.22 -21.76 6.51
C ASP A 190 4.76 -22.92 5.58
N GLU A 191 3.46 -23.23 5.53
CA GLU A 191 2.90 -24.32 4.71
C GLU A 191 2.39 -23.85 3.35
#